data_e6e385b3b3fcfbdf3f6fe7652ac0bb74
#
_entry.id   e6e385b3b3fcfbdf3f6fe7652ac0bb74
#
_cell.length_a   1.000
_cell.length_b   1.000
_cell.length_c   1.000
_cell.angle_alpha   90.00
_cell.angle_beta   90.00
_cell.angle_gamma   90.00
#
_symmetry.space_group_name_H-M   'P 1'
#
loop_
_entity.id
_entity.type
_entity.pdbx_description
1 polymer ?
#
loop_
_entity_poly.entity_id
_entity_poly.type
_entity_poly.pdbx_seq_one_letter_code
_entity_poly.pdbx_strand_id
1 'polypeptide(L)'
;MAKILFLTDSAADIPKSLREELGIRVMPFPIAMGERELRDGEDFTPQEFYQALAEEPKIPTHAQLTAYQFQQCYEETWKAGYTDLIYTSINSEGSATYQNAVQARGEFFEDHPEARDAFSIRVIDSHTYTMCYGYPVAE
;
A
#
# COMPACT_ATOMS: atom_id res chain seq x y z
N MET A 1 4.25 -8.33 -24.00
CA MET A 1 3.20 -7.35 -23.70
C MET A 1 3.30 -6.91 -22.25
N ALA A 2 3.22 -5.62 -22.02
CA ALA A 2 3.30 -5.07 -20.64
C ALA A 2 2.09 -5.50 -19.82
N LYS A 3 2.35 -5.95 -18.60
CA LYS A 3 1.34 -6.25 -17.60
C LYS A 3 1.64 -5.39 -16.37
N ILE A 4 0.79 -4.40 -16.12
CA ILE A 4 1.03 -3.36 -15.13
C ILE A 4 0.16 -3.60 -13.89
N LEU A 5 0.77 -3.62 -12.71
CA LEU A 5 0.05 -3.60 -11.44
C LEU A 5 0.04 -2.18 -10.89
N PHE A 6 -1.16 -1.66 -10.63
CA PHE A 6 -1.34 -0.43 -9.88
C PHE A 6 -1.49 -0.75 -8.40
N LEU A 7 -0.59 -0.22 -7.61
CA LEU A 7 -0.52 -0.44 -6.17
C LEU A 7 -0.69 0.90 -5.45
N THR A 8 -1.43 0.88 -4.36
CA THR A 8 -1.49 2.00 -3.43
C THR A 8 -1.57 1.47 -1.99
N ASP A 9 -1.69 2.35 -1.03
CA ASP A 9 -1.88 1.99 0.37
C ASP A 9 -3.30 2.30 0.84
N SER A 10 -3.67 1.80 2.02
CA SER A 10 -5.03 1.94 2.53
C SER A 10 -5.42 3.38 2.86
N ALA A 11 -4.45 4.29 3.05
CA ALA A 11 -4.73 5.70 3.30
C ALA A 11 -5.27 6.43 2.07
N ALA A 12 -5.26 5.81 0.88
CA ALA A 12 -5.90 6.34 -0.33
C ALA A 12 -7.43 6.34 -0.24
N ASP A 13 -7.99 5.58 0.69
CA ASP A 13 -9.44 5.49 0.95
C ASP A 13 -10.29 5.09 -0.26
N ILE A 14 -9.72 4.28 -1.17
CA ILE A 14 -10.45 3.77 -2.33
C ILE A 14 -11.47 2.72 -1.86
N PRO A 15 -12.76 2.86 -2.20
CA PRO A 15 -13.76 1.86 -1.82
C PRO A 15 -13.38 0.46 -2.31
N LYS A 16 -13.64 -0.54 -1.48
CA LYS A 16 -13.27 -1.93 -1.77
C LYS A 16 -13.83 -2.43 -3.11
N SER A 17 -15.10 -2.13 -3.38
CA SER A 17 -15.76 -2.51 -4.64
C SER A 17 -15.05 -1.92 -5.86
N LEU A 18 -14.63 -0.66 -5.77
CA LEU A 18 -13.96 0.04 -6.88
C LEU A 18 -12.56 -0.53 -7.11
N ARG A 19 -11.78 -0.77 -6.06
CA ARG A 19 -10.43 -1.33 -6.23
C ARG A 19 -10.46 -2.76 -6.76
N GLU A 20 -11.45 -3.56 -6.38
CA GLU A 20 -11.64 -4.90 -6.93
C GLU A 20 -12.02 -4.86 -8.41
N GLU A 21 -12.95 -3.97 -8.78
CA GLU A 21 -13.38 -3.78 -10.17
C GLU A 21 -12.22 -3.35 -11.08
N LEU A 22 -11.38 -2.43 -10.60
CA LEU A 22 -10.26 -1.88 -11.37
C LEU A 22 -8.97 -2.70 -11.26
N GLY A 23 -8.95 -3.72 -10.42
CA GLY A 23 -7.75 -4.55 -10.21
C GLY A 23 -6.62 -3.82 -9.50
N ILE A 24 -6.94 -2.82 -8.67
CA ILE A 24 -5.96 -2.08 -7.87
C ILE A 24 -5.65 -2.88 -6.61
N ARG A 25 -4.37 -3.14 -6.37
CA ARG A 25 -3.92 -3.75 -5.12
C ARG A 25 -3.69 -2.65 -4.08
N VAL A 26 -4.17 -2.90 -2.87
CA VAL A 26 -4.01 -1.97 -1.74
C VAL A 26 -3.23 -2.67 -0.63
N MET A 27 -2.14 -2.04 -0.18
CA MET A 27 -1.39 -2.50 0.99
C MET A 27 -2.01 -1.88 2.24
N PRO A 28 -2.51 -2.71 3.18
CA PRO A 28 -3.17 -2.20 4.37
C PRO A 28 -2.16 -1.69 5.40
N PHE A 29 -2.41 -0.51 5.96
CA PHE A 29 -1.68 -0.05 7.14
C PHE A 29 -2.07 -0.90 8.35
N PRO A 30 -1.10 -1.32 9.17
CA PRO A 30 -1.41 -1.96 10.44
C PRO A 30 -1.95 -0.93 11.43
N ILE A 31 -3.04 -1.29 12.12
CA ILE A 31 -3.68 -0.45 13.14
C ILE A 31 -3.66 -1.22 14.45
N ALA A 32 -3.12 -0.60 15.50
CA ALA A 32 -3.17 -1.12 16.84
C ALA A 32 -4.39 -0.54 17.59
N MET A 33 -5.32 -1.40 17.95
CA MET A 33 -6.52 -1.05 18.71
C MET A 33 -6.54 -1.87 19.99
N GLY A 34 -6.13 -1.25 21.10
CA GLY A 34 -5.91 -1.97 22.36
C GLY A 34 -4.79 -3.00 22.21
N GLU A 35 -5.09 -4.26 22.48
CA GLU A 35 -4.15 -5.38 22.32
C GLU A 35 -4.27 -6.05 20.92
N ARG A 36 -5.18 -5.56 20.08
CA ARG A 36 -5.39 -6.13 18.74
C ARG A 36 -4.62 -5.36 17.69
N GLU A 37 -4.05 -6.10 16.75
CA GLU A 37 -3.46 -5.54 15.54
C GLU A 37 -4.36 -5.89 14.36
N LEU A 38 -4.82 -4.87 13.64
CA LEU A 38 -5.77 -5.00 12.54
C LEU A 38 -5.18 -4.41 11.26
N ARG A 39 -5.64 -4.88 10.12
CA ARG A 39 -5.25 -4.36 8.80
C ARG A 39 -6.33 -3.44 8.27
N ASP A 40 -5.98 -2.19 8.04
CA ASP A 40 -6.89 -1.18 7.55
C ASP A 40 -7.51 -1.57 6.21
N GLY A 41 -8.85 -1.54 6.16
CA GLY A 41 -9.61 -1.85 4.95
C GLY A 41 -9.75 -3.34 4.63
N GLU A 42 -9.16 -4.24 5.43
CA GLU A 42 -9.27 -5.69 5.25
C GLU A 42 -10.00 -6.36 6.42
N ASP A 43 -9.61 -6.05 7.65
CA ASP A 43 -10.10 -6.73 8.84
C ASP A 43 -11.39 -6.10 9.40
N PHE A 44 -11.81 -4.95 8.87
CA PHE A 44 -13.04 -4.27 9.29
C PHE A 44 -13.58 -3.34 8.19
N THR A 45 -14.87 -3.06 8.25
CA THR A 45 -15.49 -2.01 7.43
C THR A 45 -15.34 -0.64 8.11
N PRO A 46 -15.50 0.50 7.39
CA PRO A 46 -15.50 1.81 8.04
C PRO A 46 -16.52 1.93 9.18
N GLN A 47 -17.71 1.35 9.03
CA GLN A 47 -18.73 1.38 10.09
C GLN A 47 -18.28 0.61 11.32
N GLU A 48 -17.71 -0.58 11.14
CA GLU A 48 -17.18 -1.40 12.24
C GLU A 48 -16.05 -0.68 12.96
N PHE A 49 -15.19 0.02 12.21
CA PHE A 49 -14.11 0.80 12.79
C PHE A 49 -14.62 1.95 13.65
N TYR A 50 -15.59 2.73 13.15
CA TYR A 50 -16.16 3.84 13.90
C TYR A 50 -16.88 3.35 15.15
N GLN A 51 -17.58 2.22 15.09
CA GLN A 51 -18.22 1.63 16.25
C GLN A 51 -17.19 1.18 17.29
N ALA A 52 -16.16 0.46 16.86
CA ALA A 52 -15.08 0.03 17.75
C ALA A 52 -14.31 1.21 18.35
N LEU A 53 -14.11 2.28 17.59
CA LEU A 53 -13.46 3.51 18.04
C LEU A 53 -14.24 4.18 19.17
N ALA A 54 -15.58 4.18 19.09
CA ALA A 54 -16.45 4.75 20.13
C ALA A 54 -16.39 3.97 21.45
N GLU A 55 -16.10 2.67 21.39
CA GLU A 55 -16.04 1.77 22.55
C GLU A 55 -14.61 1.66 23.13
N GLU A 56 -13.58 2.05 22.37
CA GLU A 56 -12.18 1.89 22.76
C GLU A 56 -11.74 3.02 23.69
N PRO A 57 -11.19 2.69 24.87
CA PRO A 57 -10.76 3.72 25.83
C PRO A 57 -9.49 4.46 25.41
N LYS A 58 -8.75 3.93 24.47
CA LYS A 58 -7.51 4.55 23.95
C LYS A 58 -7.62 4.82 22.47
N ILE A 59 -7.04 5.92 22.02
CA ILE A 59 -6.98 6.27 20.60
C ILE A 59 -6.16 5.19 19.88
N PRO A 60 -6.70 4.54 18.84
CA PRO A 60 -5.94 3.61 18.03
C PRO A 60 -4.75 4.30 17.36
N THR A 61 -3.66 3.56 17.20
CA THR A 61 -2.48 4.02 16.49
C THR A 61 -2.27 3.19 15.22
N HIS A 62 -1.66 3.79 14.22
CA HIS A 62 -1.27 3.08 13.01
C HIS A 62 0.25 3.13 12.84
N ALA A 63 0.79 2.14 12.14
CA ALA A 63 2.18 2.08 11.78
C ALA A 63 2.34 2.23 10.27
N GLN A 64 3.46 2.79 9.85
CA GLN A 64 3.81 2.86 8.45
C GLN A 64 4.12 1.48 7.87
N LEU A 65 3.98 1.32 6.56
CA LEU A 65 4.38 0.12 5.87
C LEU A 65 5.91 0.00 5.89
N THR A 66 6.41 -1.20 6.14
CA THR A 66 7.85 -1.47 6.25
C THR A 66 8.46 -1.82 4.89
N ALA A 67 9.79 -1.65 4.78
CA ALA A 67 10.51 -2.07 3.58
C ALA A 67 10.35 -3.58 3.32
N TYR A 68 10.30 -4.40 4.37
CA TYR A 68 10.08 -5.84 4.24
C TYR A 68 8.73 -6.16 3.58
N GLN A 69 7.66 -5.48 3.97
CA GLN A 69 6.34 -5.66 3.37
C GLN A 69 6.35 -5.30 1.88
N PHE A 70 7.04 -4.23 1.51
CA PHE A 70 7.20 -3.84 0.10
C PHE A 70 8.02 -4.85 -0.68
N GLN A 71 9.11 -5.37 -0.11
CA GLN A 71 9.92 -6.40 -0.77
C GLN A 71 9.09 -7.64 -1.08
N GLN A 72 8.28 -8.09 -0.13
CA GLN A 72 7.38 -9.23 -0.34
C GLN A 72 6.38 -8.95 -1.46
N CYS A 73 5.80 -7.75 -1.48
CA CYS A 73 4.86 -7.34 -2.52
C CYS A 73 5.52 -7.31 -3.91
N TYR A 74 6.72 -6.77 -4.01
CA TYR A 74 7.47 -6.71 -5.26
C TYR A 74 7.81 -8.11 -5.76
N GLU A 75 8.26 -8.99 -4.89
CA GLU A 75 8.58 -10.38 -5.23
C GLU A 75 7.35 -11.14 -5.72
N GLU A 76 6.23 -11.03 -5.01
CA GLU A 76 4.96 -11.65 -5.41
C GLU A 76 4.49 -11.15 -6.77
N THR A 77 4.60 -9.83 -7.01
CA THR A 77 4.21 -9.20 -8.27
C THR A 77 5.06 -9.69 -9.43
N TRP A 78 6.36 -9.76 -9.23
CA TRP A 78 7.29 -10.26 -10.24
C TRP A 78 7.04 -11.73 -10.56
N LYS A 79 6.87 -12.57 -9.54
CA LYS A 79 6.57 -14.00 -9.71
C LYS A 79 5.21 -14.25 -10.38
N ALA A 80 4.27 -13.34 -10.22
CA ALA A 80 2.96 -13.42 -10.88
C ALA A 80 3.00 -13.06 -12.37
N GLY A 81 4.15 -12.63 -12.90
CA GLY A 81 4.34 -12.33 -14.30
C GLY A 81 4.08 -10.87 -14.70
N TYR A 82 3.92 -9.98 -13.76
CA TYR A 82 3.82 -8.55 -14.07
C TYR A 82 5.15 -8.02 -14.58
N THR A 83 5.09 -7.08 -15.52
CA THR A 83 6.28 -6.41 -16.08
C THR A 83 6.55 -5.07 -15.41
N ASP A 84 5.53 -4.46 -14.84
CA ASP A 84 5.62 -3.14 -14.22
C ASP A 84 4.76 -3.09 -12.97
N LEU A 85 5.25 -2.38 -11.96
CA LEU A 85 4.51 -2.03 -10.76
C LEU A 85 4.60 -0.53 -10.57
N ILE A 86 3.46 0.13 -10.37
CA ILE A 86 3.38 1.56 -10.09
C ILE A 86 2.71 1.72 -8.72
N TYR A 87 3.47 2.19 -7.75
CA TYR A 87 2.98 2.46 -6.40
C TYR A 87 2.84 3.97 -6.19
N THR A 88 1.64 4.41 -5.85
CA THR A 88 1.37 5.79 -5.47
C THR A 88 1.15 5.86 -3.97
N SER A 89 2.03 6.57 -3.27
CA SER A 89 2.08 6.60 -1.82
C SER A 89 1.38 7.82 -1.22
N ILE A 90 1.02 7.68 0.05
CA ILE A 90 0.72 8.81 0.94
C ILE A 90 1.91 9.79 0.97
N ASN A 91 1.64 11.06 1.27
CA ASN A 91 2.65 12.12 1.36
C ASN A 91 3.88 11.68 2.16
N SER A 92 5.05 11.79 1.54
CA SER A 92 6.34 11.40 2.14
C SER A 92 6.74 12.23 3.35
N GLU A 93 6.25 13.47 3.45
CA GLU A 93 6.52 14.34 4.60
C GLU A 93 5.74 13.91 5.84
N GLY A 94 4.63 13.20 5.66
CA GLY A 94 3.78 12.74 6.76
C GLY A 94 3.99 11.28 7.16
N SER A 95 4.74 10.51 6.37
CA SER A 95 4.94 9.09 6.62
C SER A 95 6.22 8.58 5.97
N ALA A 96 6.94 7.69 6.66
CA ALA A 96 8.12 7.04 6.09
C ALA A 96 7.78 5.95 5.06
N THR A 97 6.49 5.71 4.78
CA THR A 97 6.03 4.67 3.86
C THR A 97 6.65 4.83 2.46
N TYR A 98 6.68 6.05 1.92
CA TYR A 98 7.32 6.31 0.62
C TYR A 98 8.80 5.91 0.62
N GLN A 99 9.54 6.34 1.62
CA GLN A 99 10.98 6.04 1.72
C GLN A 99 11.23 4.55 1.88
N ASN A 100 10.39 3.86 2.66
CA ASN A 100 10.46 2.41 2.82
C ASN A 100 10.21 1.69 1.50
N ALA A 101 9.28 2.18 0.68
CA ALA A 101 9.01 1.62 -0.65
C ALA A 101 10.20 1.81 -1.60
N VAL A 102 10.84 2.97 -1.57
CA VAL A 102 12.04 3.27 -2.38
C VAL A 102 13.23 2.41 -1.93
N GLN A 103 13.43 2.28 -0.63
CA GLN A 103 14.46 1.41 -0.07
C GLN A 103 14.25 -0.04 -0.50
N ALA A 104 13.04 -0.54 -0.35
CA ALA A 104 12.69 -1.91 -0.74
C ALA A 104 12.92 -2.17 -2.22
N ARG A 105 12.68 -1.18 -3.08
CA ARG A 105 12.95 -1.29 -4.52
C ARG A 105 14.44 -1.53 -4.78
N GLY A 106 15.31 -0.77 -4.13
CA GLY A 106 16.75 -0.94 -4.25
C GLY A 106 17.20 -2.32 -3.77
N GLU A 107 16.74 -2.73 -2.60
CA GLU A 107 17.06 -4.03 -2.02
C GLU A 107 16.53 -5.19 -2.86
N PHE A 108 15.33 -5.06 -3.42
CA PHE A 108 14.73 -6.06 -4.30
C PHE A 108 15.62 -6.33 -5.53
N PHE A 109 16.09 -5.27 -6.19
CA PHE A 109 16.95 -5.43 -7.36
C PHE A 109 18.38 -5.86 -7.03
N GLU A 110 18.85 -5.65 -5.80
CA GLU A 110 20.09 -6.23 -5.32
C GLU A 110 19.96 -7.75 -5.12
N ASP A 111 18.83 -8.19 -4.56
CA ASP A 111 18.55 -9.62 -4.32
C ASP A 111 18.15 -10.36 -5.60
N HIS A 112 17.58 -9.66 -6.56
CA HIS A 112 17.09 -10.22 -7.83
C HIS A 112 17.63 -9.42 -9.03
N PRO A 113 18.96 -9.45 -9.27
CA PRO A 113 19.54 -8.69 -10.41
C PRO A 113 18.95 -9.07 -11.76
N GLU A 114 18.52 -10.30 -11.92
CA GLU A 114 17.86 -10.81 -13.14
C GLU A 114 16.53 -10.12 -13.44
N ALA A 115 15.87 -9.54 -12.43
CA ALA A 115 14.60 -8.85 -12.62
C ALA A 115 14.76 -7.45 -13.23
N ARG A 116 15.96 -6.86 -13.20
CA ARG A 116 16.19 -5.47 -13.67
C ARG A 116 15.77 -5.23 -15.13
N ASP A 117 15.98 -6.20 -15.98
CA ASP A 117 15.66 -6.09 -17.40
C ASP A 117 14.23 -6.50 -17.73
N ALA A 118 13.53 -7.16 -16.80
CA ALA A 118 12.21 -7.74 -17.04
C ALA A 118 11.11 -7.10 -16.19
N PHE A 119 11.45 -6.37 -15.13
CA PHE A 119 10.50 -5.82 -14.19
C PHE A 119 10.88 -4.40 -13.78
N SER A 120 9.91 -3.49 -13.86
CA SER A 120 10.07 -2.08 -13.49
C SER A 120 9.21 -1.75 -12.28
N ILE A 121 9.77 -1.07 -11.29
CA ILE A 121 9.06 -0.58 -10.11
C ILE A 121 9.17 0.94 -10.08
N ARG A 122 8.03 1.62 -10.08
CA ARG A 122 7.95 3.07 -9.95
C ARG A 122 7.23 3.42 -8.66
N VAL A 123 7.86 4.26 -7.85
CA VAL A 123 7.30 4.74 -6.60
C VAL A 123 7.03 6.23 -6.74
N ILE A 124 5.77 6.61 -6.60
CA ILE A 124 5.31 7.99 -6.78
C ILE A 124 4.87 8.55 -5.43
N ASP A 125 5.46 9.67 -5.03
CA ASP A 125 4.99 10.43 -3.89
C ASP A 125 3.81 11.31 -4.33
N SER A 126 2.64 11.08 -3.74
CA SER A 126 1.45 11.86 -4.09
C SER A 126 1.47 13.29 -3.56
N HIS A 127 2.29 13.56 -2.53
CA HIS A 127 2.31 14.84 -1.79
C HIS A 127 0.96 15.20 -1.16
N THR A 128 0.08 14.22 -0.95
CA THR A 128 -1.28 14.44 -0.46
C THR A 128 -1.79 13.25 0.36
N TYR A 129 -3.06 13.31 0.74
CA TYR A 129 -3.69 12.32 1.61
C TYR A 129 -5.07 11.93 1.05
N THR A 130 -5.55 10.75 1.45
CA THR A 130 -6.88 10.21 1.19
C THR A 130 -7.26 10.19 -0.30
N MET A 131 -8.52 10.49 -0.62
CA MET A 131 -9.01 10.49 -2.00
C MET A 131 -8.37 11.56 -2.90
N CYS A 132 -7.60 12.50 -2.33
CA CYS A 132 -6.81 13.41 -3.16
C CYS A 132 -5.80 12.68 -4.05
N TYR A 133 -5.31 11.51 -3.61
CA TYR A 133 -4.52 10.63 -4.49
C TYR A 133 -5.25 9.32 -4.83
N GLY A 134 -6.21 8.90 -4.03
CA GLY A 134 -7.03 7.72 -4.34
C GLY A 134 -7.81 7.88 -5.63
N TYR A 135 -8.37 9.05 -5.87
CA TYR A 135 -9.11 9.33 -7.10
C TYR A 135 -8.20 9.25 -8.36
N PRO A 136 -7.03 9.91 -8.42
CA PRO A 136 -6.11 9.74 -9.55
C PRO A 136 -5.64 8.30 -9.77
N VAL A 137 -5.44 7.52 -8.71
CA VAL A 137 -5.08 6.11 -8.84
C VAL A 137 -6.18 5.31 -9.51
N ALA A 138 -7.45 5.60 -9.18
CA ALA A 138 -8.62 4.92 -9.74
C ALA A 138 -8.92 5.34 -11.20
N GLU A 139 -8.51 6.53 -11.59
CA GLU A 139 -8.65 7.02 -12.96
C GLU A 139 -7.74 6.24 -13.93
#